data_fd4bf6cbe300d16f3c143116e95ceaaa
#
_entry.id   fd4bf6cbe300d16f3c143116e95ceaaa
#
_cell.length_a   1.000
_cell.length_b   1.000
_cell.length_c   1.000
_cell.angle_alpha   90.00
_cell.angle_beta   90.00
_cell.angle_gamma   90.00
#
_symmetry.space_group_name_H-M   'P 1'
#
loop_
_entity.id
_entity.type
_entity.pdbx_description
1 polymer ?
#
loop_
_entity_poly.entity_id
_entity_poly.type
_entity_poly.pdbx_seq_one_letter_code
_entity_poly.pdbx_strand_id
1 'polypeptide(L)'
;MFTENDQAQIAAQGISNEQIDRQIQHFVAGFPYLTAIRAATIGDGMVRVDDEKLITYTRRFDEVAGDYSLMKFVPASGAATRMFKSLFAAMDGKSDKSVDAFFEQIKEFAFYDDLKAAMAVKEQDITTADHATVLRFLLTDEGLDYGNLPKGLLKFHRYPDGPRTPVEEHLVEGAAYANANGLVRIHFTVSPEHHERFEKLLVDGKPDYEAWLGVAYDVTFSEQKKSTDTISVDLNNQPFRNADRNGDDAALRAGSLLFRPAGHGALIENLNDIDADIVFIKNIDNVVPDAIRDVTVTYKKVLAMVLIDAQQQLFRLQELLEQSDTSEADEPGEEVSDGYLAEADEFLQMTLYTNHPENFDTYSKADKVAYFNRKFDRPIRVCGMVPNVGEPGGGPFWAMNADGSSSLQIVESAQFDMSNPDQRAIFDTATHFNPVDLVCGLKNRHNQKYDLPAYRDMQTGFITQKSKDGKDLKAQELPGLWNGAMADWNTIFVEVPLITFNPVKTVNDLLRDEHQY
;
A
#
# COMPACT_ATOMS: atom_id res chain seq x y z
N MET A 1 10.73 -33.70 -4.31
CA MET A 1 11.40 -33.79 -2.99
C MET A 1 12.59 -32.87 -3.04
N PHE A 2 12.76 -31.99 -2.06
CA PHE A 2 13.86 -31.05 -1.99
C PHE A 2 15.15 -31.73 -1.53
N THR A 3 16.29 -31.35 -2.09
CA THR A 3 17.62 -31.81 -1.69
C THR A 3 18.04 -31.12 -0.38
N GLU A 4 19.12 -31.61 0.25
CA GLU A 4 19.69 -30.93 1.44
C GLU A 4 20.11 -29.48 1.13
N ASN A 5 20.66 -29.22 -0.06
CA ASN A 5 20.99 -27.86 -0.50
C ASN A 5 19.75 -26.97 -0.67
N ASP A 6 18.65 -27.52 -1.19
CA ASP A 6 17.39 -26.79 -1.29
C ASP A 6 16.85 -26.42 0.09
N GLN A 7 16.89 -27.36 1.03
CA GLN A 7 16.46 -27.12 2.42
C GLN A 7 17.31 -26.06 3.12
N ALA A 8 18.63 -26.09 2.89
CA ALA A 8 19.53 -25.06 3.39
C ALA A 8 19.20 -23.67 2.79
N GLN A 9 18.88 -23.62 1.49
CA GLN A 9 18.48 -22.39 0.81
C GLN A 9 17.11 -21.87 1.34
N ILE A 10 16.11 -22.75 1.52
CA ILE A 10 14.81 -22.41 2.10
C ILE A 10 14.99 -21.84 3.51
N ALA A 11 15.78 -22.51 4.35
CA ALA A 11 16.08 -22.04 5.70
C ALA A 11 16.81 -20.68 5.72
N ALA A 12 17.74 -20.47 4.78
CA ALA A 12 18.46 -19.18 4.64
C ALA A 12 17.54 -18.02 4.23
N GLN A 13 16.42 -18.30 3.56
CA GLN A 13 15.36 -17.30 3.28
C GLN A 13 14.49 -17.02 4.52
N GLY A 14 14.57 -17.83 5.58
CA GLY A 14 13.68 -17.74 6.73
C GLY A 14 12.26 -18.26 6.44
N ILE A 15 12.12 -19.15 5.45
CA ILE A 15 10.84 -19.75 5.02
C ILE A 15 10.75 -21.16 5.59
N SER A 16 9.57 -21.59 6.06
CA SER A 16 9.39 -22.98 6.52
C SER A 16 9.04 -23.92 5.35
N ASN A 17 9.29 -25.22 5.53
CA ASN A 17 8.90 -26.23 4.53
C ASN A 17 7.38 -26.24 4.30
N GLU A 18 6.59 -26.05 5.35
CA GLU A 18 5.13 -25.99 5.28
C GLU A 18 4.65 -24.78 4.46
N GLN A 19 5.38 -23.64 4.52
CA GLN A 19 5.10 -22.49 3.67
C GLN A 19 5.39 -22.79 2.20
N ILE A 20 6.51 -23.45 1.90
CA ILE A 20 6.85 -23.88 0.54
C ILE A 20 5.81 -24.86 -0.01
N ASP A 21 5.42 -25.86 0.77
CA ASP A 21 4.42 -26.84 0.36
C ASP A 21 3.07 -26.18 0.06
N ARG A 22 2.62 -25.21 0.87
CA ARG A 22 1.43 -24.42 0.60
C ARG A 22 1.56 -23.59 -0.68
N GLN A 23 2.71 -22.95 -0.91
CA GLN A 23 2.96 -22.18 -2.13
C GLN A 23 2.88 -23.07 -3.38
N ILE A 24 3.45 -24.28 -3.32
CA ILE A 24 3.37 -25.23 -4.45
C ILE A 24 1.91 -25.70 -4.65
N GLN A 25 1.16 -25.94 -3.57
CA GLN A 25 -0.26 -26.28 -3.67
C GLN A 25 -1.07 -25.17 -4.35
N HIS A 26 -0.80 -23.90 -4.05
CA HIS A 26 -1.44 -22.78 -4.73
C HIS A 26 -1.15 -22.77 -6.24
N PHE A 27 0.07 -23.11 -6.69
CA PHE A 27 0.35 -23.23 -8.12
C PHE A 27 -0.44 -24.35 -8.81
N VAL A 28 -0.76 -25.42 -8.09
CA VAL A 28 -1.54 -26.56 -8.62
C VAL A 28 -3.04 -26.26 -8.63
N ALA A 29 -3.57 -25.72 -7.51
CA ALA A 29 -5.00 -25.50 -7.32
C ALA A 29 -5.49 -24.15 -7.85
N GLY A 30 -4.60 -23.16 -7.96
CA GLY A 30 -4.97 -21.75 -8.13
C GLY A 30 -5.46 -21.13 -6.83
N PHE A 31 -5.79 -19.84 -6.89
CA PHE A 31 -6.51 -19.15 -5.82
C PHE A 31 -8.01 -19.10 -6.14
N PRO A 32 -8.89 -19.26 -5.14
CA PRO A 32 -10.31 -19.05 -5.35
C PRO A 32 -10.59 -17.58 -5.68
N TYR A 33 -11.67 -17.33 -6.42
CA TYR A 33 -12.17 -15.98 -6.58
C TYR A 33 -12.90 -15.53 -5.31
N LEU A 34 -12.81 -14.24 -5.02
CA LEU A 34 -13.55 -13.62 -3.93
C LEU A 34 -15.04 -13.51 -4.32
N THR A 35 -15.93 -13.77 -3.38
CA THR A 35 -17.38 -13.60 -3.61
C THR A 35 -17.76 -12.15 -3.29
N ALA A 36 -17.77 -11.29 -4.32
CA ALA A 36 -18.32 -9.94 -4.21
C ALA A 36 -19.84 -9.98 -4.26
N ILE A 37 -20.49 -9.18 -3.40
CA ILE A 37 -21.95 -9.09 -3.30
C ILE A 37 -22.45 -7.92 -4.14
N ARG A 38 -21.80 -6.74 -4.00
CA ARG A 38 -22.08 -5.51 -4.74
C ARG A 38 -20.94 -4.52 -4.57
N ALA A 39 -20.85 -3.51 -5.44
CA ALA A 39 -19.96 -2.38 -5.22
C ALA A 39 -20.41 -1.56 -3.99
N ALA A 40 -19.46 -1.05 -3.22
CA ALA A 40 -19.73 -0.05 -2.20
C ALA A 40 -19.87 1.33 -2.86
N THR A 41 -20.91 2.06 -2.50
CA THR A 41 -21.21 3.38 -3.06
C THR A 41 -21.52 4.38 -1.93
N ILE A 42 -21.61 5.66 -2.25
CA ILE A 42 -21.97 6.68 -1.27
C ILE A 42 -23.36 6.37 -0.71
N GLY A 43 -23.45 6.28 0.62
CA GLY A 43 -24.66 5.90 1.34
C GLY A 43 -24.90 4.38 1.46
N ASP A 44 -24.11 3.54 0.75
CA ASP A 44 -24.09 2.09 0.92
C ASP A 44 -22.63 1.58 0.99
N GLY A 45 -22.04 1.69 2.17
CA GLY A 45 -20.66 1.26 2.44
C GLY A 45 -19.60 2.35 2.25
N MET A 46 -19.98 3.56 1.83
CA MET A 46 -19.05 4.68 1.69
C MET A 46 -19.64 5.97 2.24
N VAL A 47 -18.85 6.68 3.02
CA VAL A 47 -19.20 7.98 3.62
C VAL A 47 -18.72 9.10 2.70
N ARG A 48 -19.61 10.09 2.46
CA ARG A 48 -19.22 11.42 1.96
C ARG A 48 -19.28 12.40 3.11
N VAL A 49 -18.18 13.09 3.38
CA VAL A 49 -18.10 14.11 4.42
C VAL A 49 -18.51 15.45 3.83
N ASP A 50 -19.47 16.13 4.45
CA ASP A 50 -19.91 17.47 4.04
C ASP A 50 -18.91 18.56 4.47
N ASP A 51 -19.07 19.78 3.93
CA ASP A 51 -18.15 20.89 4.17
C ASP A 51 -18.08 21.30 5.65
N GLU A 52 -19.16 21.20 6.41
CA GLU A 52 -19.19 21.53 7.85
C GLU A 52 -18.36 20.51 8.66
N LYS A 53 -18.50 19.23 8.33
CA LYS A 53 -17.68 18.16 8.94
C LYS A 53 -16.24 18.24 8.50
N LEU A 54 -15.93 18.60 7.24
CA LEU A 54 -14.55 18.82 6.80
C LEU A 54 -13.83 19.82 7.69
N ILE A 55 -14.43 20.99 7.92
CA ILE A 55 -13.88 22.04 8.79
C ILE A 55 -13.75 21.54 10.23
N THR A 56 -14.78 20.90 10.75
CA THR A 56 -14.82 20.41 12.13
C THR A 56 -13.78 19.33 12.36
N TYR A 57 -13.66 18.36 11.46
CA TYR A 57 -12.72 17.25 11.60
C TYR A 57 -11.27 17.72 11.45
N THR A 58 -10.99 18.63 10.50
CA THR A 58 -9.65 19.19 10.33
C THR A 58 -9.20 19.89 11.61
N ARG A 59 -10.05 20.74 12.20
CA ARG A 59 -9.75 21.44 13.45
C ARG A 59 -9.59 20.46 14.63
N ARG A 60 -10.50 19.50 14.80
CA ARG A 60 -10.41 18.50 15.88
C ARG A 60 -9.15 17.68 15.78
N PHE A 61 -8.73 17.29 14.55
CA PHE A 61 -7.48 16.58 14.37
C PHE A 61 -6.29 17.40 14.83
N ASP A 62 -6.23 18.70 14.49
CA ASP A 62 -5.16 19.59 14.91
C ASP A 62 -5.10 19.75 16.45
N GLU A 63 -6.26 19.66 17.12
CA GLU A 63 -6.36 19.72 18.58
C GLU A 63 -5.86 18.45 19.28
N VAL A 64 -6.07 17.27 18.67
CA VAL A 64 -5.79 15.97 19.32
C VAL A 64 -4.58 15.22 18.76
N ALA A 65 -4.00 15.66 17.64
CA ALA A 65 -2.88 14.98 16.99
C ALA A 65 -1.69 14.74 17.91
N GLY A 66 -1.46 15.66 18.86
CA GLY A 66 -0.39 15.58 19.87
C GLY A 66 -0.58 14.47 20.90
N ASP A 67 -1.79 13.92 21.05
CA ASP A 67 -2.09 12.84 21.99
C ASP A 67 -1.77 11.45 21.42
N TYR A 68 -1.47 11.36 20.12
CA TYR A 68 -1.20 10.12 19.39
C TYR A 68 0.23 10.04 18.89
N SER A 69 0.77 8.84 18.87
CA SER A 69 1.97 8.52 18.11
C SER A 69 1.61 8.36 16.63
N LEU A 70 1.92 9.36 15.82
CA LEU A 70 1.65 9.39 14.39
C LEU A 70 2.83 8.86 13.59
N MET A 71 2.57 8.10 12.51
CA MET A 71 3.59 7.61 11.58
C MET A 71 3.08 7.69 10.14
N LYS A 72 3.91 8.14 9.23
CA LYS A 72 3.67 8.02 7.79
C LYS A 72 4.43 6.82 7.26
N PHE A 73 3.75 5.85 6.67
CA PHE A 73 4.33 4.64 6.06
C PHE A 73 4.26 4.75 4.55
N VAL A 74 5.41 4.73 3.88
CA VAL A 74 5.52 5.00 2.46
C VAL A 74 6.23 3.83 1.75
N PRO A 75 5.50 2.97 1.03
CA PRO A 75 6.11 2.00 0.12
C PRO A 75 6.91 2.72 -0.98
N ALA A 76 8.24 2.53 -1.00
CA ALA A 76 9.16 3.25 -1.88
C ALA A 76 10.14 2.35 -2.66
N SER A 77 10.01 1.03 -2.59
CA SER A 77 10.89 0.05 -3.25
C SER A 77 10.69 -0.05 -4.77
N GLY A 78 9.67 0.62 -5.33
CA GLY A 78 9.34 0.52 -6.77
C GLY A 78 10.39 1.13 -7.67
N ALA A 79 11.01 0.32 -8.55
CA ALA A 79 11.95 0.79 -9.56
C ALA A 79 11.25 1.69 -10.59
N ALA A 80 11.96 2.74 -11.07
CA ALA A 80 11.45 3.64 -12.10
C ALA A 80 11.48 3.05 -13.52
N THR A 81 12.01 1.85 -13.73
CA THR A 81 12.15 1.22 -15.05
C THR A 81 10.84 1.21 -15.86
N ARG A 82 9.69 0.97 -15.18
CA ARG A 82 8.38 1.01 -15.85
C ARG A 82 7.98 2.42 -16.28
N MET A 83 8.39 3.44 -15.54
CA MET A 83 8.12 4.86 -15.83
C MET A 83 8.78 5.30 -17.13
N PHE A 84 9.98 4.76 -17.43
CA PHE A 84 10.76 5.08 -18.61
C PHE A 84 10.67 4.06 -19.75
N LYS A 85 9.70 3.14 -19.70
CA LYS A 85 9.60 2.03 -20.67
C LYS A 85 9.63 2.48 -22.14
N SER A 86 8.89 3.53 -22.51
CA SER A 86 8.88 4.07 -23.88
C SER A 86 10.20 4.72 -24.27
N LEU A 87 10.87 5.38 -23.32
CA LEU A 87 12.17 6.00 -23.57
C LEU A 87 13.27 4.94 -23.77
N PHE A 88 13.25 3.84 -23.03
CA PHE A 88 14.13 2.69 -23.28
C PHE A 88 13.89 2.08 -24.67
N ALA A 89 12.61 1.91 -25.05
CA ALA A 89 12.28 1.41 -26.38
C ALA A 89 12.76 2.35 -27.50
N ALA A 90 12.76 3.68 -27.24
CA ALA A 90 13.26 4.67 -28.18
C ALA A 90 14.79 4.59 -28.35
N MET A 91 15.54 4.28 -27.30
CA MET A 91 16.98 3.99 -27.41
C MET A 91 17.27 2.81 -28.35
N ASP A 92 16.36 1.82 -28.40
CA ASP A 92 16.42 0.67 -29.31
C ASP A 92 15.83 0.96 -30.71
N GLY A 93 15.54 2.23 -31.02
CA GLY A 93 15.01 2.67 -32.32
C GLY A 93 13.49 2.51 -32.48
N LYS A 94 12.74 2.27 -31.41
CA LYS A 94 11.26 2.17 -31.39
C LYS A 94 10.69 3.43 -30.75
N SER A 95 10.34 4.44 -31.55
CA SER A 95 9.69 5.65 -31.05
C SER A 95 8.15 5.54 -31.14
N ASP A 96 7.46 6.23 -30.23
CA ASP A 96 6.02 6.42 -30.22
C ASP A 96 5.66 7.87 -29.83
N LYS A 97 4.37 8.22 -29.87
CA LYS A 97 3.89 9.59 -29.57
C LYS A 97 4.26 10.07 -28.15
N SER A 98 4.48 9.17 -27.21
CA SER A 98 4.87 9.56 -25.84
C SER A 98 6.32 10.07 -25.81
N VAL A 99 7.18 9.52 -26.65
CA VAL A 99 8.57 9.98 -26.82
C VAL A 99 8.60 11.35 -27.51
N ASP A 100 7.75 11.57 -28.52
CA ASP A 100 7.64 12.88 -29.18
C ASP A 100 7.20 13.96 -28.17
N ALA A 101 6.15 13.69 -27.38
CA ALA A 101 5.67 14.59 -26.32
C ALA A 101 6.74 14.86 -25.24
N PHE A 102 7.53 13.85 -24.88
CA PHE A 102 8.65 14.02 -23.96
C PHE A 102 9.67 15.05 -24.49
N PHE A 103 10.11 14.92 -25.73
CA PHE A 103 11.09 15.83 -26.31
C PHE A 103 10.54 17.22 -26.62
N GLU A 104 9.27 17.33 -27.02
CA GLU A 104 8.60 18.62 -27.24
C GLU A 104 8.55 19.46 -25.96
N GLN A 105 8.42 18.82 -24.80
CA GLN A 105 8.28 19.47 -23.50
C GLN A 105 9.43 19.18 -22.53
N ILE A 106 10.60 18.74 -23.04
CA ILE A 106 11.73 18.31 -22.19
C ILE A 106 12.16 19.37 -21.16
N LYS A 107 11.95 20.66 -21.46
CA LYS A 107 12.33 21.77 -20.58
C LYS A 107 11.41 21.93 -19.36
N GLU A 108 10.23 21.34 -19.41
CA GLU A 108 9.25 21.42 -18.32
C GLU A 108 9.54 20.42 -17.20
N PHE A 109 10.34 19.40 -17.46
CA PHE A 109 10.72 18.45 -16.42
C PHE A 109 11.66 19.06 -15.38
N ALA A 110 11.40 18.77 -14.10
CA ALA A 110 12.19 19.24 -12.98
C ALA A 110 13.67 18.85 -13.01
N PHE A 111 14.00 17.78 -13.72
CA PHE A 111 15.37 17.29 -13.91
C PHE A 111 16.09 17.85 -15.14
N TYR A 112 15.47 18.76 -15.92
CA TYR A 112 16.05 19.26 -17.16
C TYR A 112 17.42 19.93 -16.98
N ASP A 113 17.54 20.76 -15.97
CA ASP A 113 18.79 21.51 -15.72
C ASP A 113 19.93 20.58 -15.28
N ASP A 114 19.63 19.53 -14.51
CA ASP A 114 20.63 18.51 -14.15
C ASP A 114 21.06 17.69 -15.37
N LEU A 115 20.11 17.31 -16.22
CA LEU A 115 20.42 16.59 -17.46
C LEU A 115 21.31 17.43 -18.38
N LYS A 116 20.96 18.70 -18.52
CA LYS A 116 21.77 19.66 -19.30
C LYS A 116 23.19 19.81 -18.72
N ALA A 117 23.31 19.90 -17.40
CA ALA A 117 24.60 20.01 -16.72
C ALA A 117 25.43 18.73 -16.90
N ALA A 118 24.83 17.55 -16.73
CA ALA A 118 25.50 16.26 -16.91
C ALA A 118 26.02 16.09 -18.37
N MET A 119 25.23 16.49 -19.36
CA MET A 119 25.65 16.47 -20.76
C MET A 119 26.79 17.45 -21.04
N ALA A 120 26.72 18.68 -20.47
CA ALA A 120 27.76 19.70 -20.66
C ALA A 120 29.13 19.27 -20.12
N VAL A 121 29.20 18.50 -19.01
CA VAL A 121 30.44 17.91 -18.47
C VAL A 121 31.15 16.99 -19.50
N LYS A 122 30.38 16.42 -20.42
CA LYS A 122 30.88 15.55 -21.49
C LYS A 122 30.90 16.27 -22.85
N GLU A 123 30.92 17.61 -22.85
CA GLU A 123 30.94 18.44 -24.05
C GLU A 123 29.79 18.17 -25.02
N GLN A 124 28.61 17.71 -24.49
CA GLN A 124 27.39 17.51 -25.25
C GLN A 124 26.41 18.68 -24.96
N ASP A 125 25.78 19.22 -26.02
CA ASP A 125 24.75 20.24 -25.87
C ASP A 125 23.36 19.60 -26.07
N ILE A 126 22.53 19.63 -25.04
CA ILE A 126 21.18 19.04 -25.03
C ILE A 126 20.29 19.60 -26.15
N THR A 127 20.56 20.82 -26.64
CA THR A 127 19.76 21.48 -27.68
C THR A 127 20.13 21.02 -29.10
N THR A 128 21.29 20.41 -29.30
CA THR A 128 21.81 19.98 -30.61
C THR A 128 22.07 18.48 -30.68
N ALA A 129 22.12 17.80 -29.53
CA ALA A 129 22.31 16.35 -29.47
C ALA A 129 21.10 15.59 -30.06
N ASP A 130 21.35 14.42 -30.62
CA ASP A 130 20.28 13.52 -31.05
C ASP A 130 19.52 12.93 -29.83
N HIS A 131 18.28 12.50 -30.07
CA HIS A 131 17.41 11.96 -29.01
C HIS A 131 18.05 10.76 -28.30
N ALA A 132 18.73 9.87 -29.00
CA ALA A 132 19.38 8.69 -28.39
C ALA A 132 20.49 9.11 -27.42
N THR A 133 21.25 10.13 -27.75
CA THR A 133 22.26 10.70 -26.86
C THR A 133 21.62 11.31 -25.61
N VAL A 134 20.58 12.12 -25.74
CA VAL A 134 19.86 12.71 -24.59
C VAL A 134 19.30 11.61 -23.68
N LEU A 135 18.65 10.58 -24.25
CA LEU A 135 18.08 9.47 -23.48
C LEU A 135 19.16 8.65 -22.77
N ARG A 136 20.33 8.45 -23.38
CA ARG A 136 21.46 7.77 -22.75
C ARG A 136 21.94 8.51 -21.50
N PHE A 137 22.08 9.84 -21.57
CA PHE A 137 22.44 10.66 -20.40
C PHE A 137 21.35 10.71 -19.33
N LEU A 138 20.09 10.63 -19.71
CA LEU A 138 18.99 10.58 -18.74
C LEU A 138 18.95 9.23 -18.02
N LEU A 139 19.05 8.11 -18.75
CA LEU A 139 18.67 6.79 -18.27
C LEU A 139 19.81 5.96 -17.73
N THR A 140 21.07 6.26 -18.12
CA THR A 140 22.24 5.45 -17.76
C THR A 140 23.22 6.20 -16.84
N ASP A 141 24.21 5.48 -16.33
CA ASP A 141 25.30 5.97 -15.47
C ASP A 141 26.24 6.95 -16.17
N GLU A 142 26.09 7.16 -17.48
CA GLU A 142 26.79 8.24 -18.20
C GLU A 142 26.32 9.64 -17.77
N GLY A 143 25.12 9.74 -17.20
CA GLY A 143 24.52 10.99 -16.75
C GLY A 143 23.72 10.84 -15.45
N LEU A 144 22.38 10.89 -15.50
CA LEU A 144 21.51 10.92 -14.31
C LEU A 144 21.17 9.55 -13.73
N ASP A 145 21.40 8.47 -14.48
CA ASP A 145 21.12 7.08 -14.07
C ASP A 145 19.65 6.80 -13.71
N TYR A 146 18.72 7.58 -14.24
CA TYR A 146 17.30 7.52 -13.86
C TYR A 146 16.63 6.17 -14.19
N GLY A 147 17.17 5.42 -15.15
CA GLY A 147 16.72 4.07 -15.48
C GLY A 147 16.93 3.05 -14.37
N ASN A 148 17.90 3.27 -13.50
CA ASN A 148 18.26 2.39 -12.38
C ASN A 148 17.83 2.93 -11.01
N LEU A 149 17.33 4.16 -10.93
CA LEU A 149 16.89 4.75 -9.66
C LEU A 149 15.46 4.33 -9.30
N PRO A 150 15.13 4.27 -8.00
CA PRO A 150 13.74 4.17 -7.57
C PRO A 150 13.03 5.52 -7.75
N LYS A 151 11.71 5.50 -7.95
CA LYS A 151 10.90 6.70 -8.15
C LYS A 151 11.11 7.78 -7.08
N GLY A 152 11.30 7.35 -5.83
CA GLY A 152 11.48 8.26 -4.68
C GLY A 152 12.67 9.22 -4.79
N LEU A 153 13.66 8.91 -5.64
CA LEU A 153 14.88 9.69 -5.83
C LEU A 153 14.91 10.52 -7.11
N LEU A 154 13.86 10.45 -7.94
CA LEU A 154 13.77 11.24 -9.18
C LEU A 154 13.21 12.63 -8.86
N LYS A 155 13.65 13.66 -9.55
CA LYS A 155 13.10 15.01 -9.40
C LYS A 155 11.74 15.10 -10.09
N PHE A 156 10.68 15.28 -9.30
CA PHE A 156 9.31 15.34 -9.78
C PHE A 156 8.82 16.76 -10.01
N HIS A 157 8.99 17.64 -9.02
CA HIS A 157 8.44 18.99 -9.07
C HIS A 157 9.54 20.05 -9.05
N ARG A 158 9.32 21.12 -9.78
CA ARG A 158 10.22 22.29 -9.82
C ARG A 158 9.66 23.40 -8.93
N TYR A 159 10.54 24.05 -8.18
CA TYR A 159 10.22 25.22 -7.36
C TYR A 159 11.28 26.31 -7.57
N PRO A 160 11.00 27.57 -7.19
CA PRO A 160 11.98 28.67 -7.31
C PRO A 160 13.28 28.43 -6.52
N ASP A 161 13.21 27.69 -5.43
CA ASP A 161 14.33 27.32 -4.55
C ASP A 161 15.01 26.00 -4.94
N GLY A 162 14.49 25.30 -5.92
CA GLY A 162 15.05 24.05 -6.45
C GLY A 162 14.02 22.95 -6.63
N PRO A 163 14.35 21.90 -7.39
CA PRO A 163 13.44 20.79 -7.61
C PRO A 163 13.39 19.85 -6.41
N ARG A 164 12.22 19.21 -6.18
CA ARG A 164 12.03 18.20 -5.13
C ARG A 164 11.77 16.81 -5.71
N THR A 165 12.28 15.82 -4.98
CA THR A 165 12.00 14.40 -5.18
C THR A 165 10.71 14.00 -4.44
N PRO A 166 10.09 12.84 -4.77
CA PRO A 166 8.97 12.32 -3.98
C PRO A 166 9.27 12.12 -2.49
N VAL A 167 10.50 11.74 -2.13
CA VAL A 167 10.89 11.64 -0.71
C VAL A 167 10.76 12.99 -0.03
N GLU A 168 11.26 14.05 -0.65
CA GLU A 168 11.19 15.42 -0.12
C GLU A 168 9.73 15.92 -0.05
N GLU A 169 8.90 15.63 -1.06
CA GLU A 169 7.46 15.92 -0.99
C GLU A 169 6.78 15.17 0.16
N HIS A 170 7.19 13.93 0.42
CA HIS A 170 6.67 13.19 1.58
C HIS A 170 7.11 13.78 2.92
N LEU A 171 8.29 14.43 3.01
CA LEU A 171 8.67 15.21 4.21
C LEU A 171 7.71 16.38 4.40
N VAL A 172 7.51 17.18 3.35
CA VAL A 172 6.63 18.37 3.41
C VAL A 172 5.18 17.99 3.75
N GLU A 173 4.63 16.97 3.10
CA GLU A 173 3.30 16.44 3.43
C GLU A 173 3.24 15.94 4.89
N GLY A 174 4.25 15.20 5.35
CA GLY A 174 4.33 14.64 6.70
C GLY A 174 4.24 15.72 7.77
N ALA A 175 4.94 16.83 7.57
CA ALA A 175 4.89 17.99 8.48
C ALA A 175 3.47 18.57 8.61
N ALA A 176 2.65 18.46 7.56
CA ALA A 176 1.33 19.07 7.52
C ALA A 176 0.23 18.24 8.20
N TYR A 177 0.36 16.89 8.25
CA TYR A 177 -0.68 16.04 8.85
C TYR A 177 -0.19 14.89 9.74
N ALA A 178 1.09 14.53 9.70
CA ALA A 178 1.66 13.46 10.55
C ALA A 178 2.58 14.03 11.63
N ASN A 179 2.34 15.26 12.02
CA ASN A 179 3.09 16.00 13.04
C ASN A 179 2.41 15.86 14.41
N ALA A 180 3.11 15.28 15.37
CA ALA A 180 2.71 15.19 16.77
C ALA A 180 3.71 15.98 17.62
N ASN A 181 3.28 17.10 18.18
CA ASN A 181 4.11 17.96 19.07
C ASN A 181 5.46 18.39 18.47
N GLY A 182 5.49 18.69 17.17
CA GLY A 182 6.72 19.11 16.47
C GLY A 182 7.60 17.93 16.00
N LEU A 183 7.19 16.70 16.21
CA LEU A 183 7.87 15.49 15.70
C LEU A 183 7.09 14.86 14.56
N VAL A 184 7.75 14.65 13.44
CA VAL A 184 7.21 13.98 12.25
C VAL A 184 7.94 12.65 12.04
N ARG A 185 7.20 11.54 12.10
CA ARG A 185 7.76 10.20 11.94
C ARG A 185 7.38 9.64 10.57
N ILE A 186 8.37 9.25 9.77
CA ILE A 186 8.15 8.68 8.43
C ILE A 186 8.96 7.40 8.30
N HIS A 187 8.31 6.36 7.81
CA HIS A 187 8.94 5.09 7.50
C HIS A 187 8.84 4.79 6.00
N PHE A 188 9.98 4.60 5.34
CA PHE A 188 10.05 4.19 3.94
C PHE A 188 10.43 2.71 3.84
N THR A 189 9.71 1.95 3.00
CA THR A 189 10.19 0.64 2.59
C THR A 189 10.98 0.78 1.30
N VAL A 190 12.24 0.37 1.32
CA VAL A 190 13.17 0.54 0.19
C VAL A 190 13.73 -0.80 -0.27
N SER A 191 14.28 -0.83 -1.47
CA SER A 191 15.07 -1.99 -1.91
C SER A 191 16.53 -1.88 -1.42
N PRO A 192 17.19 -3.01 -1.10
CA PRO A 192 18.55 -3.03 -0.54
C PRO A 192 19.56 -2.24 -1.37
N GLU A 193 19.48 -2.34 -2.70
CA GLU A 193 20.40 -1.70 -3.64
C GLU A 193 20.32 -0.17 -3.66
N HIS A 194 19.25 0.39 -3.08
CA HIS A 194 19.03 1.85 -3.08
C HIS A 194 19.04 2.47 -1.69
N HIS A 195 19.15 1.68 -0.64
CA HIS A 195 19.07 2.12 0.75
C HIS A 195 20.04 3.29 1.04
N GLU A 196 21.32 3.13 0.71
CA GLU A 196 22.32 4.17 0.93
C GLU A 196 22.02 5.48 0.19
N ARG A 197 21.40 5.41 -1.00
CA ARG A 197 21.01 6.61 -1.75
C ARG A 197 19.86 7.37 -1.09
N PHE A 198 18.90 6.67 -0.49
CA PHE A 198 17.84 7.29 0.31
C PHE A 198 18.40 7.95 1.57
N GLU A 199 19.27 7.24 2.31
CA GLU A 199 19.94 7.80 3.48
C GLU A 199 20.71 9.08 3.15
N LYS A 200 21.49 9.04 2.06
CA LYS A 200 22.26 10.21 1.60
C LYS A 200 21.36 11.40 1.29
N LEU A 201 20.27 11.22 0.56
CA LEU A 201 19.32 12.30 0.27
C LEU A 201 18.81 12.97 1.55
N LEU A 202 18.50 12.17 2.58
CA LEU A 202 18.02 12.69 3.86
C LEU A 202 19.13 13.36 4.69
N VAL A 203 20.35 12.79 4.70
CA VAL A 203 21.47 13.43 5.40
C VAL A 203 21.74 14.82 4.83
N ASP A 204 21.67 14.93 3.50
CA ASP A 204 21.97 16.20 2.81
C ASP A 204 20.82 17.22 2.93
N GLY A 205 19.55 16.80 2.87
CA GLY A 205 18.40 17.71 2.74
C GLY A 205 17.55 17.87 4.02
N LYS A 206 17.46 16.86 4.88
CA LYS A 206 16.56 16.89 6.05
C LYS A 206 16.73 18.12 6.96
N PRO A 207 17.96 18.58 7.28
CA PRO A 207 18.14 19.75 8.15
C PRO A 207 17.51 21.03 7.59
N ASP A 208 17.49 21.21 6.28
CA ASP A 208 16.90 22.37 5.65
C ASP A 208 15.36 22.33 5.76
N TYR A 209 14.75 21.13 5.59
CA TYR A 209 13.32 20.93 5.81
C TYR A 209 12.91 21.11 7.27
N GLU A 210 13.71 20.64 8.23
CA GLU A 210 13.49 20.87 9.67
C GLU A 210 13.48 22.36 10.01
N ALA A 211 14.47 23.10 9.49
CA ALA A 211 14.56 24.53 9.70
C ALA A 211 13.41 25.30 9.02
N TRP A 212 13.04 24.91 7.80
CA TRP A 212 11.98 25.58 7.04
C TRP A 212 10.59 25.34 7.64
N LEU A 213 10.28 24.09 8.02
CA LEU A 213 8.95 23.69 8.48
C LEU A 213 8.77 23.78 10.00
N GLY A 214 9.85 24.03 10.75
CA GLY A 214 9.82 24.15 12.21
C GLY A 214 9.48 22.84 12.93
N VAL A 215 9.88 21.70 12.39
CA VAL A 215 9.64 20.36 12.94
C VAL A 215 10.93 19.56 13.04
N ALA A 216 10.93 18.49 13.83
CA ALA A 216 11.97 17.47 13.80
C ALA A 216 11.48 16.25 13.03
N TYR A 217 12.35 15.61 12.26
CA TYR A 217 12.03 14.38 11.53
C TYR A 217 12.73 13.16 12.13
N ASP A 218 11.94 12.12 12.45
CA ASP A 218 12.42 10.76 12.71
C ASP A 218 12.09 9.91 11.47
N VAL A 219 13.08 9.72 10.60
CA VAL A 219 12.92 8.96 9.35
C VAL A 219 13.62 7.62 9.48
N THR A 220 12.88 6.55 9.25
CA THR A 220 13.38 5.19 9.31
C THR A 220 13.16 4.45 8.00
N PHE A 221 13.93 3.38 7.79
CA PHE A 221 13.86 2.54 6.61
C PHE A 221 13.71 1.07 6.98
N SER A 222 13.04 0.31 6.12
CA SER A 222 13.12 -1.14 6.13
C SER A 222 13.15 -1.70 4.71
N GLU A 223 13.67 -2.91 4.59
CA GLU A 223 13.66 -3.69 3.36
C GLU A 223 12.57 -4.74 3.43
N GLN A 224 12.03 -5.16 2.29
CA GLN A 224 11.12 -6.30 2.24
C GLN A 224 11.82 -7.53 2.83
N LYS A 225 11.19 -8.18 3.79
CA LYS A 225 11.77 -9.35 4.47
C LYS A 225 11.92 -10.53 3.49
N LYS A 226 13.09 -11.15 3.43
CA LYS A 226 13.35 -12.33 2.58
C LYS A 226 12.43 -13.51 2.90
N SER A 227 11.95 -13.62 4.14
CA SER A 227 10.97 -14.62 4.57
C SER A 227 9.61 -14.50 3.88
N THR A 228 9.34 -13.36 3.23
CA THR A 228 8.13 -13.13 2.42
C THR A 228 8.30 -13.47 0.95
N ASP A 229 9.52 -13.80 0.50
CA ASP A 229 9.74 -14.24 -0.88
C ASP A 229 8.98 -15.55 -1.17
N THR A 230 8.55 -15.72 -2.40
CA THR A 230 7.86 -16.92 -2.83
C THR A 230 8.70 -17.73 -3.81
N ILE A 231 8.58 -19.08 -3.71
CA ILE A 231 9.21 -19.96 -4.68
C ILE A 231 8.57 -19.77 -6.06
N SER A 232 9.39 -19.79 -7.11
CA SER A 232 8.90 -19.85 -8.49
C SER A 232 8.84 -21.30 -8.97
N VAL A 233 7.88 -21.59 -9.88
CA VAL A 233 7.75 -22.90 -10.49
C VAL A 233 7.76 -22.77 -12.02
N ASP A 234 8.08 -23.87 -12.72
CA ASP A 234 7.91 -23.98 -14.16
C ASP A 234 6.41 -24.11 -14.54
N LEU A 235 6.11 -24.24 -15.82
CA LEU A 235 4.73 -24.40 -16.30
C LEU A 235 4.07 -25.73 -15.83
N ASN A 236 4.86 -26.71 -15.39
CA ASN A 236 4.40 -27.99 -14.84
C ASN A 236 4.31 -27.98 -13.30
N ASN A 237 4.42 -26.83 -12.67
CA ASN A 237 4.42 -26.64 -11.20
C ASN A 237 5.60 -27.31 -10.48
N GLN A 238 6.72 -27.56 -11.19
CA GLN A 238 7.94 -28.01 -10.53
C GLN A 238 8.80 -26.80 -10.11
N PRO A 239 9.50 -26.84 -8.97
CA PRO A 239 10.34 -25.75 -8.53
C PRO A 239 11.32 -25.28 -9.63
N PHE A 240 11.25 -24.00 -9.97
CA PHE A 240 12.12 -23.42 -10.98
C PHE A 240 13.55 -23.26 -10.44
N ARG A 241 14.53 -23.62 -11.25
CA ARG A 241 15.94 -23.56 -10.86
C ARG A 241 16.73 -22.63 -11.75
N ASN A 242 17.60 -21.85 -11.14
CA ASN A 242 18.59 -21.06 -11.86
C ASN A 242 19.55 -21.99 -12.61
N ALA A 243 19.91 -21.63 -13.83
CA ALA A 243 20.93 -22.38 -14.57
C ALA A 243 22.29 -22.16 -13.90
N ASP A 244 22.89 -23.23 -13.39
CA ASP A 244 24.26 -23.15 -12.87
C ASP A 244 25.26 -23.31 -14.01
N ARG A 245 26.11 -22.33 -14.23
CA ARG A 245 27.04 -22.32 -15.36
C ARG A 245 28.40 -22.97 -15.05
N ASN A 246 28.69 -23.33 -13.77
CA ASN A 246 30.05 -23.65 -13.33
C ASN A 246 30.20 -24.84 -12.34
N GLY A 247 29.23 -25.74 -12.18
CA GLY A 247 29.33 -26.84 -11.22
C GLY A 247 29.68 -28.20 -11.84
N ASP A 248 30.77 -28.86 -11.36
CA ASP A 248 31.15 -30.23 -11.76
C ASP A 248 30.29 -31.32 -11.06
N ASP A 249 29.57 -31.00 -9.98
CA ASP A 249 28.75 -31.91 -9.20
C ASP A 249 27.31 -31.94 -9.73
N ALA A 250 26.70 -33.13 -9.80
CA ALA A 250 25.32 -33.33 -10.30
C ALA A 250 24.27 -32.64 -9.40
N ALA A 251 24.51 -32.50 -8.11
CA ALA A 251 23.67 -31.75 -7.18
C ALA A 251 23.79 -30.23 -7.38
N LEU A 252 24.98 -29.74 -7.72
CA LEU A 252 25.24 -28.36 -8.10
C LEU A 252 24.73 -28.06 -9.53
N ARG A 253 24.72 -29.04 -10.44
CA ARG A 253 24.13 -28.91 -11.78
C ARG A 253 22.62 -28.71 -11.77
N ALA A 254 21.93 -29.11 -10.69
CA ALA A 254 20.50 -28.87 -10.54
C ALA A 254 20.13 -27.39 -10.38
N GLY A 255 21.12 -26.52 -10.11
CA GLY A 255 20.92 -25.08 -9.90
C GLY A 255 20.18 -24.77 -8.59
N SER A 256 20.31 -23.54 -8.11
CA SER A 256 19.60 -23.06 -6.92
C SER A 256 18.10 -22.83 -7.20
N LEU A 257 17.25 -22.99 -6.19
CA LEU A 257 15.84 -22.61 -6.28
C LEU A 257 15.72 -21.11 -6.60
N LEU A 258 14.73 -20.74 -7.37
CA LEU A 258 14.41 -19.34 -7.65
C LEU A 258 13.33 -18.85 -6.69
N PHE A 259 13.72 -17.94 -5.79
CA PHE A 259 12.80 -17.14 -4.99
C PHE A 259 12.62 -15.76 -5.61
N ARG A 260 11.45 -15.18 -5.43
CA ARG A 260 11.11 -13.84 -5.94
C ARG A 260 10.34 -13.06 -4.90
N PRO A 261 10.53 -11.72 -4.87
CA PRO A 261 9.68 -10.84 -4.08
C PRO A 261 8.19 -11.10 -4.37
N ALA A 262 7.39 -11.19 -3.32
CA ALA A 262 5.99 -11.59 -3.38
C ALA A 262 5.02 -10.42 -3.59
N GLY A 263 5.48 -9.31 -4.16
CA GLY A 263 4.67 -8.11 -4.37
C GLY A 263 4.48 -7.27 -3.10
N HIS A 264 3.63 -6.24 -3.20
CA HIS A 264 3.42 -5.30 -2.08
C HIS A 264 2.71 -5.92 -0.86
N GLY A 265 2.08 -7.09 -1.01
CA GLY A 265 1.49 -7.84 0.11
C GLY A 265 2.51 -8.26 1.16
N ALA A 266 3.76 -8.45 0.78
CA ALA A 266 4.87 -8.73 1.70
C ALA A 266 5.07 -7.60 2.73
N LEU A 267 4.72 -6.38 2.40
CA LEU A 267 4.94 -5.19 3.24
C LEU A 267 4.05 -5.16 4.49
N ILE A 268 3.09 -6.06 4.63
CA ILE A 268 2.35 -6.22 5.89
C ILE A 268 3.29 -6.59 7.05
N GLU A 269 4.36 -7.33 6.77
CA GLU A 269 5.39 -7.69 7.75
C GLU A 269 6.23 -6.47 8.18
N ASN A 270 6.48 -5.53 7.26
CA ASN A 270 7.15 -4.26 7.56
C ASN A 270 6.22 -3.34 8.37
N LEU A 271 4.93 -3.28 7.99
CA LEU A 271 3.92 -2.52 8.74
C LEU A 271 3.73 -3.10 10.15
N ASN A 272 3.81 -4.41 10.32
CA ASN A 272 3.74 -5.09 11.62
C ASN A 272 4.86 -4.70 12.57
N ASP A 273 6.02 -4.29 12.07
CA ASP A 273 7.14 -3.84 12.90
C ASP A 273 6.95 -2.39 13.40
N ILE A 274 6.03 -1.62 12.80
CA ILE A 274 5.76 -0.23 13.19
C ILE A 274 5.10 -0.17 14.58
N ASP A 275 5.59 0.75 15.41
CA ASP A 275 4.97 1.09 16.70
C ASP A 275 4.44 2.52 16.64
N ALA A 276 3.18 2.65 16.29
CA ALA A 276 2.45 3.91 16.24
C ALA A 276 0.96 3.65 16.53
N ASP A 277 0.26 4.67 17.02
CA ASP A 277 -1.18 4.59 17.28
C ASP A 277 -1.95 4.76 15.97
N ILE A 278 -1.50 5.69 15.13
CA ILE A 278 -2.10 6.02 13.84
C ILE A 278 -1.03 6.00 12.75
N VAL A 279 -1.27 5.23 11.69
CA VAL A 279 -0.37 5.12 10.54
C VAL A 279 -1.05 5.58 9.26
N PHE A 280 -0.48 6.60 8.62
CA PHE A 280 -0.88 7.08 7.31
C PHE A 280 -0.12 6.31 6.23
N ILE A 281 -0.82 5.60 5.35
CA ILE A 281 -0.20 4.86 4.23
C ILE A 281 -0.47 5.60 2.93
N LYS A 282 0.59 5.86 2.16
CA LYS A 282 0.51 6.48 0.83
C LYS A 282 1.70 6.03 -0.01
N ASN A 283 1.46 5.75 -1.29
CA ASN A 283 2.53 5.35 -2.21
C ASN A 283 3.50 6.50 -2.48
N ILE A 284 4.79 6.15 -2.69
CA ILE A 284 5.86 7.11 -2.94
C ILE A 284 5.60 8.04 -4.13
N ASP A 285 4.92 7.56 -5.16
CA ASP A 285 4.71 8.30 -6.42
C ASP A 285 3.40 9.10 -6.46
N ASN A 286 2.58 9.06 -5.40
CA ASN A 286 1.36 9.86 -5.30
C ASN A 286 1.64 11.12 -4.48
N VAL A 287 2.33 12.07 -5.05
CA VAL A 287 2.67 13.36 -4.47
C VAL A 287 2.27 14.50 -5.40
N VAL A 288 2.06 15.67 -4.84
CA VAL A 288 1.63 16.87 -5.58
C VAL A 288 2.44 18.08 -5.14
N PRO A 289 2.59 19.10 -6.02
CA PRO A 289 3.25 20.36 -5.67
C PRO A 289 2.48 21.14 -4.59
N ASP A 290 3.19 22.08 -3.96
CA ASP A 290 2.69 22.92 -2.87
C ASP A 290 1.35 23.61 -3.19
N ALA A 291 1.13 24.00 -4.44
CA ALA A 291 -0.05 24.76 -4.89
C ALA A 291 -1.39 24.02 -4.67
N ILE A 292 -1.38 22.67 -4.69
CA ILE A 292 -2.61 21.86 -4.58
C ILE A 292 -2.57 20.89 -3.39
N ARG A 293 -1.51 20.93 -2.56
CA ARG A 293 -1.31 20.02 -1.43
C ARG A 293 -2.37 20.14 -0.33
N ASP A 294 -2.91 21.34 -0.11
CA ASP A 294 -3.84 21.61 1.00
C ASP A 294 -5.09 20.72 0.97
N VAL A 295 -5.57 20.34 -0.21
CA VAL A 295 -6.70 19.42 -0.36
C VAL A 295 -6.31 18.03 0.19
N THR A 296 -5.13 17.52 -0.17
CA THR A 296 -4.62 16.25 0.36
C THR A 296 -4.48 16.30 1.89
N VAL A 297 -3.90 17.37 2.43
CA VAL A 297 -3.74 17.57 3.87
C VAL A 297 -5.09 17.56 4.60
N THR A 298 -6.06 18.30 4.09
CA THR A 298 -7.42 18.35 4.65
C THR A 298 -8.03 16.95 4.74
N TYR A 299 -8.03 16.20 3.65
CA TYR A 299 -8.63 14.87 3.65
C TYR A 299 -7.85 13.84 4.45
N LYS A 300 -6.52 13.95 4.56
CA LYS A 300 -5.73 13.11 5.48
C LYS A 300 -6.15 13.33 6.94
N LYS A 301 -6.36 14.57 7.37
CA LYS A 301 -6.85 14.89 8.72
C LYS A 301 -8.26 14.37 8.93
N VAL A 302 -9.13 14.49 7.92
CA VAL A 302 -10.50 13.96 7.97
C VAL A 302 -10.52 12.44 8.13
N LEU A 303 -9.74 11.70 7.31
CA LEU A 303 -9.64 10.24 7.42
C LEU A 303 -9.13 9.82 8.80
N ALA A 304 -8.17 10.56 9.38
CA ALA A 304 -7.65 10.29 10.72
C ALA A 304 -8.71 10.56 11.80
N MET A 305 -9.53 11.61 11.68
CA MET A 305 -10.62 11.86 12.63
C MET A 305 -11.72 10.81 12.56
N VAL A 306 -12.09 10.35 11.35
CA VAL A 306 -13.03 9.22 11.20
C VAL A 306 -12.48 7.97 11.88
N LEU A 307 -11.17 7.71 11.76
CA LEU A 307 -10.51 6.60 12.46
C LEU A 307 -10.60 6.76 13.98
N ILE A 308 -10.21 7.94 14.50
CA ILE A 308 -10.18 8.22 15.95
C ILE A 308 -11.57 8.08 16.55
N ASP A 309 -12.59 8.68 15.94
CA ASP A 309 -13.98 8.60 16.41
C ASP A 309 -14.48 7.14 16.42
N ALA A 310 -14.19 6.38 15.36
CA ALA A 310 -14.57 4.96 15.27
C ALA A 310 -13.85 4.11 16.32
N GLN A 311 -12.54 4.31 16.54
CA GLN A 311 -11.78 3.58 17.56
C GLN A 311 -12.25 3.88 18.98
N GLN A 312 -12.51 5.15 19.30
CA GLN A 312 -13.00 5.53 20.63
C GLN A 312 -14.36 4.86 20.93
N GLN A 313 -15.27 4.85 19.96
CA GLN A 313 -16.56 4.19 20.13
C GLN A 313 -16.40 2.66 20.22
N LEU A 314 -15.54 2.07 19.39
CA LEU A 314 -15.24 0.65 19.40
C LEU A 314 -14.69 0.21 20.78
N PHE A 315 -13.71 0.93 21.32
CA PHE A 315 -13.11 0.60 22.61
C PHE A 315 -14.10 0.74 23.77
N ARG A 316 -14.94 1.78 23.75
CA ARG A 316 -16.03 1.96 24.71
C ARG A 316 -17.02 0.78 24.70
N LEU A 317 -17.41 0.33 23.50
CA LEU A 317 -18.33 -0.79 23.36
C LEU A 317 -17.72 -2.09 23.85
N GLN A 318 -16.43 -2.35 23.58
CA GLN A 318 -15.73 -3.51 24.12
C GLN A 318 -15.72 -3.51 25.66
N GLU A 319 -15.47 -2.35 26.30
CA GLU A 319 -15.54 -2.24 27.76
C GLU A 319 -16.93 -2.55 28.31
N LEU A 320 -17.99 -2.04 27.68
CA LEU A 320 -19.36 -2.32 28.10
C LEU A 320 -19.75 -3.78 27.95
N LEU A 321 -19.28 -4.45 26.89
CA LEU A 321 -19.53 -5.88 26.66
C LEU A 321 -18.75 -6.79 27.62
N GLU A 322 -17.60 -6.35 28.13
CA GLU A 322 -16.79 -7.13 29.09
C GLU A 322 -17.18 -6.93 30.55
N GLN A 323 -17.61 -5.71 30.96
CA GLN A 323 -17.99 -5.41 32.35
C GLN A 323 -19.11 -6.33 32.89
N SER A 324 -19.89 -6.91 32.00
CA SER A 324 -20.97 -7.84 32.33
C SER A 324 -20.53 -9.28 32.54
N ASP A 325 -19.27 -9.63 32.19
CA ASP A 325 -18.73 -11.00 32.32
C ASP A 325 -17.90 -11.17 33.61
N THR A 326 -17.65 -10.09 34.37
CA THR A 326 -16.77 -10.03 35.56
C THR A 326 -17.50 -10.11 36.89
N SER A 327 -18.67 -10.78 37.00
CA SER A 327 -19.20 -11.07 38.32
C SER A 327 -18.34 -12.13 39.06
N GLU A 328 -17.93 -11.80 40.28
CA GLU A 328 -17.33 -12.76 41.20
C GLU A 328 -18.19 -14.03 41.31
N ALA A 329 -17.57 -15.19 41.40
CA ALA A 329 -18.15 -16.51 41.21
C ALA A 329 -19.32 -16.90 42.17
N ASP A 330 -19.85 -15.99 42.95
CA ASP A 330 -20.92 -16.22 43.95
C ASP A 330 -22.19 -15.37 43.81
N GLU A 331 -22.23 -14.40 42.83
CA GLU A 331 -23.50 -13.73 42.46
C GLU A 331 -23.75 -13.92 40.95
N PRO A 332 -25.02 -14.13 40.52
CA PRO A 332 -25.31 -14.18 39.08
C PRO A 332 -24.97 -12.82 38.48
N GLY A 333 -23.92 -12.81 37.60
CA GLY A 333 -23.49 -11.62 36.92
C GLY A 333 -24.64 -10.91 36.25
N GLU A 334 -24.65 -9.59 36.28
CA GLU A 334 -25.59 -8.83 35.44
C GLU A 334 -25.32 -9.21 33.98
N GLU A 335 -26.27 -9.90 33.35
CA GLU A 335 -26.24 -10.12 31.90
C GLU A 335 -26.07 -8.80 31.18
N VAL A 336 -25.24 -8.80 30.10
CA VAL A 336 -25.14 -7.65 29.19
C VAL A 336 -26.52 -7.09 28.89
N SER A 337 -26.71 -5.80 29.08
CA SER A 337 -28.01 -5.19 28.80
C SER A 337 -28.36 -5.31 27.31
N ASP A 338 -29.64 -5.51 26.99
CA ASP A 338 -30.12 -5.53 25.60
C ASP A 338 -29.81 -4.20 24.90
N GLY A 339 -29.73 -3.09 25.66
CA GLY A 339 -29.37 -1.78 25.13
C GLY A 339 -27.92 -1.73 24.63
N TYR A 340 -26.96 -2.35 25.34
CA TYR A 340 -25.57 -2.40 24.89
C TYR A 340 -25.39 -3.32 23.67
N LEU A 341 -26.12 -4.43 23.62
CA LEU A 341 -26.13 -5.29 22.43
C LEU A 341 -26.70 -4.57 21.22
N ALA A 342 -27.78 -3.79 21.38
CA ALA A 342 -28.38 -3.02 20.30
C ALA A 342 -27.41 -1.90 19.82
N GLU A 343 -26.72 -1.22 20.73
CA GLU A 343 -25.71 -0.21 20.39
C GLU A 343 -24.51 -0.83 19.66
N ALA A 344 -24.03 -2.00 20.11
CA ALA A 344 -22.95 -2.74 19.47
C ALA A 344 -23.35 -3.20 18.05
N ASP A 345 -24.60 -3.64 17.90
CA ASP A 345 -25.17 -4.03 16.62
C ASP A 345 -25.25 -2.85 15.64
N GLU A 346 -25.82 -1.73 16.08
CA GLU A 346 -25.90 -0.51 15.27
C GLU A 346 -24.52 -0.03 14.84
N PHE A 347 -23.55 -0.01 15.76
CA PHE A 347 -22.18 0.39 15.45
C PHE A 347 -21.50 -0.55 14.44
N LEU A 348 -21.67 -1.87 14.60
CA LEU A 348 -21.11 -2.85 13.67
C LEU A 348 -21.67 -2.68 12.26
N GLN A 349 -22.99 -2.49 12.14
CA GLN A 349 -23.64 -2.38 10.82
C GLN A 349 -23.48 -1.00 10.19
N MET A 350 -23.64 0.08 10.96
CA MET A 350 -23.73 1.44 10.42
C MET A 350 -22.39 2.18 10.36
N THR A 351 -21.41 1.80 11.21
CA THR A 351 -20.09 2.46 11.25
C THR A 351 -19.00 1.56 10.68
N LEU A 352 -18.97 0.28 11.07
CA LEU A 352 -17.99 -0.69 10.59
C LEU A 352 -18.47 -1.43 9.33
N TYR A 353 -19.68 -1.15 8.85
CA TYR A 353 -20.23 -1.72 7.62
C TYR A 353 -20.04 -3.24 7.53
N THR A 354 -20.44 -3.93 8.61
CA THR A 354 -20.41 -5.39 8.67
C THR A 354 -21.82 -5.93 8.90
N ASN A 355 -22.34 -6.68 7.93
CA ASN A 355 -23.64 -7.36 8.07
C ASN A 355 -23.43 -8.71 8.76
N HIS A 356 -24.46 -9.15 9.49
CA HIS A 356 -24.44 -10.43 10.18
C HIS A 356 -24.53 -11.63 9.24
N PRO A 357 -24.09 -12.82 9.69
CA PRO A 357 -24.45 -14.08 9.04
C PRO A 357 -25.96 -14.34 9.19
N GLU A 358 -26.54 -15.12 8.26
CA GLU A 358 -28.00 -15.39 8.21
C GLU A 358 -28.58 -15.97 9.51
N ASN A 359 -27.77 -16.70 10.28
CA ASN A 359 -28.19 -17.34 11.52
C ASN A 359 -28.02 -16.48 12.79
N PHE A 360 -27.60 -15.21 12.65
CA PHE A 360 -27.28 -14.34 13.81
C PHE A 360 -28.44 -14.16 14.78
N ASP A 361 -29.69 -14.11 14.28
CA ASP A 361 -30.89 -13.97 15.12
C ASP A 361 -31.11 -15.17 16.06
N THR A 362 -30.51 -16.32 15.74
CA THR A 362 -30.59 -17.52 16.57
C THR A 362 -29.52 -17.58 17.67
N TYR A 363 -28.60 -16.61 17.70
CA TYR A 363 -27.52 -16.58 18.70
C TYR A 363 -28.09 -16.25 20.09
N SER A 364 -27.58 -16.96 21.10
CA SER A 364 -27.80 -16.56 22.49
C SER A 364 -27.13 -15.22 22.78
N LYS A 365 -27.49 -14.57 23.89
CA LYS A 365 -26.81 -13.33 24.33
C LYS A 365 -25.29 -13.51 24.43
N ALA A 366 -24.84 -14.59 25.06
CA ALA A 366 -23.42 -14.90 25.20
C ALA A 366 -22.75 -15.07 23.83
N ASP A 367 -23.41 -15.75 22.87
CA ASP A 367 -22.88 -15.90 21.52
C ASP A 367 -22.80 -14.57 20.78
N LYS A 368 -23.79 -13.67 20.99
CA LYS A 368 -23.77 -12.30 20.43
C LYS A 368 -22.61 -11.48 20.99
N VAL A 369 -22.40 -11.50 22.31
CA VAL A 369 -21.25 -10.86 22.96
C VAL A 369 -19.92 -11.39 22.38
N ALA A 370 -19.76 -12.70 22.31
CA ALA A 370 -18.57 -13.33 21.73
C ALA A 370 -18.38 -12.96 20.25
N TYR A 371 -19.46 -12.84 19.50
CA TYR A 371 -19.44 -12.41 18.09
C TYR A 371 -18.98 -10.95 17.96
N PHE A 372 -19.57 -10.01 18.73
CA PHE A 372 -19.16 -8.61 18.70
C PHE A 372 -17.71 -8.43 19.12
N ASN A 373 -17.25 -9.09 20.19
CA ASN A 373 -15.86 -9.04 20.63
C ASN A 373 -14.90 -9.50 19.53
N ARG A 374 -15.20 -10.61 18.83
CA ARG A 374 -14.38 -11.04 17.69
C ARG A 374 -14.37 -10.06 16.51
N LYS A 375 -15.47 -9.31 16.28
CA LYS A 375 -15.55 -8.31 15.21
C LYS A 375 -14.87 -6.99 15.59
N PHE A 376 -14.88 -6.64 16.88
CA PHE A 376 -14.30 -5.39 17.37
C PHE A 376 -12.79 -5.53 17.66
N ASP A 377 -12.32 -6.70 18.14
CA ASP A 377 -10.90 -6.92 18.43
C ASP A 377 -10.10 -7.21 17.14
N ARG A 378 -10.03 -6.20 16.27
CA ARG A 378 -9.32 -6.24 14.99
C ARG A 378 -8.66 -4.90 14.70
N PRO A 379 -7.57 -4.88 13.91
CA PRO A 379 -7.07 -3.64 13.36
C PRO A 379 -8.15 -2.92 12.58
N ILE A 380 -8.09 -1.58 12.55
CA ILE A 380 -9.05 -0.75 11.81
C ILE A 380 -8.34 0.11 10.78
N ARG A 381 -8.97 0.31 9.63
CA ARG A 381 -8.51 1.22 8.59
C ARG A 381 -9.65 2.08 8.06
N VAL A 382 -9.32 3.33 7.77
CA VAL A 382 -10.16 4.24 6.99
C VAL A 382 -9.46 4.46 5.66
N CYS A 383 -10.15 4.19 4.57
CA CYS A 383 -9.59 4.25 3.22
C CYS A 383 -10.28 5.37 2.42
N GLY A 384 -9.49 6.32 1.94
CA GLY A 384 -9.96 7.29 0.95
C GLY A 384 -10.25 6.58 -0.38
N MET A 385 -11.40 6.90 -0.97
CA MET A 385 -11.84 6.39 -2.27
C MET A 385 -12.08 7.56 -3.22
N VAL A 386 -11.48 7.51 -4.41
CA VAL A 386 -11.69 8.54 -5.44
C VAL A 386 -12.68 8.06 -6.49
N PRO A 387 -13.43 8.97 -7.15
CA PRO A 387 -14.24 8.62 -8.31
C PRO A 387 -13.40 7.90 -9.37
N ASN A 388 -13.94 6.80 -9.92
CA ASN A 388 -13.26 6.03 -10.95
C ASN A 388 -13.36 6.73 -12.30
N VAL A 389 -12.21 7.12 -12.85
CA VAL A 389 -12.08 7.75 -14.18
C VAL A 389 -11.39 6.84 -15.19
N GLY A 390 -11.34 5.53 -14.93
CA GLY A 390 -10.74 4.54 -15.82
C GLY A 390 -9.34 4.07 -15.40
N GLU A 391 -8.90 4.43 -14.21
CA GLU A 391 -7.62 3.95 -13.66
C GLU A 391 -7.69 2.47 -13.27
N PRO A 392 -6.63 1.68 -13.55
CA PRO A 392 -6.55 0.31 -13.06
C PRO A 392 -6.22 0.30 -11.57
N GLY A 393 -6.93 -0.54 -10.80
CA GLY A 393 -6.70 -0.69 -9.37
C GLY A 393 -7.83 -1.44 -8.68
N GLY A 394 -7.72 -1.59 -7.37
CA GLY A 394 -8.77 -2.18 -6.55
C GLY A 394 -9.91 -1.20 -6.30
N GLY A 395 -11.15 -1.70 -6.33
CA GLY A 395 -12.35 -0.94 -5.99
C GLY A 395 -12.93 -1.31 -4.63
N PRO A 396 -13.83 -0.48 -4.08
CA PRO A 396 -14.56 -0.76 -2.86
C PRO A 396 -15.76 -1.67 -3.14
N PHE A 397 -15.84 -2.80 -2.43
CA PHE A 397 -16.92 -3.78 -2.58
C PHE A 397 -17.36 -4.31 -1.22
N TRP A 398 -18.62 -4.73 -1.15
CA TRP A 398 -19.13 -5.64 -0.15
C TRP A 398 -18.74 -7.07 -0.55
N ALA A 399 -18.10 -7.78 0.36
CA ALA A 399 -17.65 -9.15 0.12
C ALA A 399 -18.10 -10.09 1.24
N MET A 400 -18.31 -11.36 0.89
CA MET A 400 -18.63 -12.42 1.82
C MET A 400 -17.41 -12.82 2.63
N ASN A 401 -17.54 -12.91 3.94
CA ASN A 401 -16.52 -13.40 4.86
C ASN A 401 -16.67 -14.91 5.11
N ALA A 402 -15.62 -15.56 5.59
CA ALA A 402 -15.62 -16.99 5.85
C ALA A 402 -16.65 -17.43 6.91
N ASP A 403 -17.04 -16.54 7.82
CA ASP A 403 -18.06 -16.81 8.86
C ASP A 403 -19.50 -16.55 8.42
N GLY A 404 -19.72 -16.28 7.14
CA GLY A 404 -21.03 -16.00 6.55
C GLY A 404 -21.52 -14.56 6.76
N SER A 405 -20.77 -13.73 7.46
CA SER A 405 -21.02 -12.28 7.49
C SER A 405 -20.55 -11.61 6.19
N SER A 406 -20.87 -10.35 5.98
CA SER A 406 -20.29 -9.57 4.87
C SER A 406 -19.75 -8.24 5.35
N SER A 407 -18.66 -7.78 4.76
CA SER A 407 -17.99 -6.54 5.10
C SER A 407 -17.37 -5.85 3.89
N LEU A 408 -16.86 -4.64 4.11
CA LEU A 408 -16.18 -3.86 3.07
C LEU A 408 -14.78 -4.41 2.79
N GLN A 409 -14.45 -4.56 1.51
CA GLN A 409 -13.15 -5.00 1.03
C GLN A 409 -12.69 -4.17 -0.17
N ILE A 410 -11.39 -3.94 -0.27
CA ILE A 410 -10.76 -3.46 -1.50
C ILE A 410 -10.46 -4.69 -2.35
N VAL A 411 -11.04 -4.77 -3.55
CA VAL A 411 -10.94 -5.94 -4.43
C VAL A 411 -10.42 -5.54 -5.79
N GLU A 412 -9.38 -6.23 -6.27
CA GLU A 412 -8.81 -6.05 -7.60
C GLU A 412 -9.50 -6.94 -8.64
N SER A 413 -9.44 -6.53 -9.91
CA SER A 413 -10.06 -7.29 -11.01
C SER A 413 -9.61 -8.75 -11.10
N ALA A 414 -8.36 -9.04 -10.73
CA ALA A 414 -7.82 -10.40 -10.73
C ALA A 414 -8.46 -11.31 -9.65
N GLN A 415 -9.13 -10.72 -8.66
CA GLN A 415 -9.84 -11.46 -7.60
C GLN A 415 -11.28 -11.80 -7.97
N PHE A 416 -11.80 -11.24 -9.07
CA PHE A 416 -13.12 -11.55 -9.61
C PHE A 416 -13.06 -12.69 -10.64
N ASP A 417 -14.08 -13.55 -10.65
CA ASP A 417 -14.33 -14.43 -11.77
C ASP A 417 -14.95 -13.64 -12.94
N MET A 418 -14.10 -13.05 -13.78
CA MET A 418 -14.53 -12.23 -14.92
C MET A 418 -15.20 -13.07 -16.02
N SER A 419 -15.18 -14.41 -15.93
CA SER A 419 -15.94 -15.31 -16.82
C SER A 419 -17.38 -15.49 -16.35
N ASN A 420 -17.66 -15.20 -15.07
CA ASN A 420 -19.02 -15.19 -14.51
C ASN A 420 -19.69 -13.83 -14.81
N PRO A 421 -20.81 -13.80 -15.58
CA PRO A 421 -21.47 -12.55 -15.95
C PRO A 421 -21.96 -11.73 -14.75
N ASP A 422 -22.41 -12.39 -13.67
CA ASP A 422 -22.92 -11.70 -12.48
C ASP A 422 -21.77 -11.01 -11.73
N GLN A 423 -20.64 -11.69 -11.55
CA GLN A 423 -19.46 -11.11 -10.91
C GLN A 423 -18.86 -9.97 -11.74
N ARG A 424 -18.86 -10.12 -13.06
CA ARG A 424 -18.44 -9.06 -13.97
C ARG A 424 -19.37 -7.84 -13.89
N ALA A 425 -20.69 -8.05 -13.85
CA ALA A 425 -21.65 -6.97 -13.70
C ALA A 425 -21.45 -6.21 -12.38
N ILE A 426 -21.18 -6.92 -11.27
CA ILE A 426 -20.85 -6.29 -9.98
C ILE A 426 -19.58 -5.44 -10.11
N PHE A 427 -18.52 -5.97 -10.71
CA PHE A 427 -17.27 -5.24 -10.93
C PHE A 427 -17.46 -3.96 -11.74
N ASP A 428 -18.23 -4.04 -12.83
CA ASP A 428 -18.50 -2.92 -13.73
C ASP A 428 -19.37 -1.81 -13.09
N THR A 429 -20.03 -2.07 -11.94
CA THR A 429 -20.81 -1.08 -11.18
C THR A 429 -19.98 -0.23 -10.23
N ALA A 430 -18.69 -0.51 -10.05
CA ALA A 430 -17.83 0.24 -9.15
C ALA A 430 -17.68 1.70 -9.62
N THR A 431 -18.15 2.64 -8.80
CA THR A 431 -18.10 4.08 -9.08
C THR A 431 -16.83 4.73 -8.56
N HIS A 432 -16.08 4.04 -7.71
CA HIS A 432 -14.88 4.54 -7.05
C HIS A 432 -13.77 3.49 -7.13
N PHE A 433 -12.55 3.96 -6.86
CA PHE A 433 -11.41 3.07 -6.77
C PHE A 433 -10.47 3.52 -5.63
N ASN A 434 -9.57 2.61 -5.21
CA ASN A 434 -8.62 2.83 -4.12
C ASN A 434 -7.33 3.50 -4.63
N PRO A 435 -7.07 4.78 -4.27
CA PRO A 435 -5.83 5.48 -4.64
C PRO A 435 -4.62 5.09 -3.77
N VAL A 436 -4.81 4.13 -2.84
CA VAL A 436 -3.85 3.83 -1.76
C VAL A 436 -3.66 5.03 -0.84
N ASP A 437 -4.78 5.49 -0.27
CA ASP A 437 -4.86 6.55 0.72
C ASP A 437 -5.54 6.00 1.98
N LEU A 438 -4.74 5.47 2.91
CA LEU A 438 -5.25 4.78 4.10
C LEU A 438 -4.75 5.46 5.38
N VAL A 439 -5.60 5.41 6.41
CA VAL A 439 -5.23 5.72 7.79
C VAL A 439 -5.60 4.51 8.65
N CYS A 440 -4.64 3.99 9.41
CA CYS A 440 -4.75 2.72 10.11
C CYS A 440 -4.51 2.87 11.61
N GLY A 441 -5.32 2.19 12.43
CA GLY A 441 -5.09 1.98 13.86
C GLY A 441 -4.58 0.56 14.09
N LEU A 442 -3.37 0.44 14.64
CA LEU A 442 -2.65 -0.83 14.76
C LEU A 442 -2.64 -1.40 16.17
N LYS A 443 -3.29 -0.74 17.14
CA LYS A 443 -3.31 -1.12 18.55
C LYS A 443 -4.72 -1.34 19.04
N ASN A 444 -4.86 -2.30 19.97
CA ASN A 444 -6.11 -2.54 20.68
C ASN A 444 -6.34 -1.55 21.83
N ARG A 445 -7.48 -1.63 22.52
CA ARG A 445 -7.85 -0.76 23.65
C ARG A 445 -6.87 -0.81 24.86
N HIS A 446 -6.04 -1.86 24.95
CA HIS A 446 -4.99 -1.99 25.96
C HIS A 446 -3.64 -1.42 25.51
N ASN A 447 -3.62 -0.67 24.39
CA ASN A 447 -2.42 -0.12 23.76
C ASN A 447 -1.40 -1.22 23.33
N GLN A 448 -1.88 -2.42 23.04
CA GLN A 448 -1.08 -3.53 22.54
C GLN A 448 -1.19 -3.61 21.02
N LYS A 449 -0.07 -3.82 20.35
CA LYS A 449 -0.05 -4.01 18.90
C LYS A 449 -0.76 -5.31 18.51
N TYR A 450 -1.53 -5.25 17.44
CA TYR A 450 -2.02 -6.45 16.76
C TYR A 450 -0.87 -7.16 16.03
N ASP A 451 -0.94 -8.49 15.92
CA ASP A 451 -0.12 -9.27 14.98
C ASP A 451 -0.79 -9.23 13.60
N LEU A 452 -0.43 -8.20 12.80
CA LEU A 452 -1.11 -7.92 11.54
C LEU A 452 -1.13 -9.11 10.56
N PRO A 453 -0.07 -9.93 10.44
CA PRO A 453 -0.09 -11.15 9.64
C PRO A 453 -1.22 -12.12 9.96
N ALA A 454 -1.74 -12.15 11.20
CA ALA A 454 -2.84 -13.02 11.60
C ALA A 454 -4.19 -12.64 10.96
N TYR A 455 -4.31 -11.42 10.46
CA TYR A 455 -5.54 -10.87 9.85
C TYR A 455 -5.52 -10.92 8.30
N ARG A 456 -4.61 -11.71 7.70
CA ARG A 456 -4.53 -11.93 6.25
C ARG A 456 -5.44 -13.04 5.79
N ASP A 457 -6.08 -12.86 4.64
CA ASP A 457 -6.66 -13.96 3.89
C ASP A 457 -5.67 -14.51 2.86
N MET A 458 -5.02 -15.61 3.21
CA MET A 458 -4.01 -16.28 2.35
C MET A 458 -4.61 -16.89 1.07
N GLN A 459 -5.93 -16.95 0.93
CA GLN A 459 -6.61 -17.43 -0.28
C GLN A 459 -6.75 -16.35 -1.36
N THR A 460 -6.33 -15.12 -1.11
CA THR A 460 -6.45 -13.98 -2.03
C THR A 460 -5.12 -13.58 -2.70
N GLY A 461 -4.18 -14.50 -2.79
CA GLY A 461 -2.93 -14.31 -3.53
C GLY A 461 -3.12 -14.35 -5.05
N PHE A 462 -2.05 -14.10 -5.80
CA PHE A 462 -2.05 -14.10 -7.27
C PHE A 462 -0.97 -15.00 -7.83
N ILE A 463 -1.26 -15.62 -8.99
CA ILE A 463 -0.27 -16.32 -9.79
C ILE A 463 -0.06 -15.54 -11.08
N THR A 464 1.20 -15.14 -11.33
CA THR A 464 1.59 -14.39 -12.52
C THR A 464 2.58 -15.21 -13.36
N GLN A 465 2.46 -15.12 -14.68
CA GLN A 465 3.47 -15.68 -15.59
C GLN A 465 4.60 -14.67 -15.75
N LYS A 466 5.81 -15.15 -15.69
CA LYS A 466 7.05 -14.39 -15.85
C LYS A 466 7.99 -15.20 -16.77
N SER A 467 9.13 -14.62 -17.10
CA SER A 467 10.22 -15.34 -17.77
C SER A 467 11.55 -15.04 -17.10
N LYS A 468 12.48 -15.97 -17.18
CA LYS A 468 13.88 -15.81 -16.78
C LYS A 468 14.77 -16.62 -17.70
N ASP A 469 15.83 -15.98 -18.23
CA ASP A 469 16.79 -16.59 -19.14
C ASP A 469 16.12 -17.30 -20.34
N GLY A 470 15.02 -16.68 -20.87
CA GLY A 470 14.24 -17.22 -22.00
C GLY A 470 13.34 -18.40 -21.67
N LYS A 471 13.16 -18.75 -20.37
CA LYS A 471 12.26 -19.80 -19.92
C LYS A 471 11.06 -19.20 -19.19
N ASP A 472 9.87 -19.69 -19.51
CA ASP A 472 8.64 -19.31 -18.81
C ASP A 472 8.56 -19.93 -17.42
N LEU A 473 8.03 -19.19 -16.48
CA LEU A 473 7.81 -19.59 -15.10
C LEU A 473 6.53 -18.97 -14.55
N LYS A 474 6.05 -19.54 -13.45
CA LYS A 474 4.99 -18.96 -12.63
C LYS A 474 5.58 -18.43 -11.32
N ALA A 475 5.14 -17.24 -10.91
CA ALA A 475 5.46 -16.64 -9.63
C ALA A 475 4.15 -16.36 -8.87
N GLN A 476 4.19 -16.54 -7.55
CA GLN A 476 3.09 -16.23 -6.65
C GLN A 476 3.35 -14.89 -6.00
N GLU A 477 2.33 -14.04 -5.96
CA GLU A 477 2.29 -12.84 -5.14
C GLU A 477 1.41 -13.09 -3.92
N LEU A 478 1.83 -12.62 -2.75
CA LEU A 478 1.04 -12.65 -1.51
C LEU A 478 -0.20 -11.77 -1.66
N PRO A 479 -1.24 -12.00 -0.82
CA PRO A 479 -2.39 -11.09 -0.74
C PRO A 479 -1.93 -9.64 -0.62
N GLY A 480 -2.42 -8.76 -1.50
CA GLY A 480 -1.97 -7.38 -1.59
C GLY A 480 -2.13 -6.62 -0.28
N LEU A 481 -1.22 -5.67 0.02
CA LEU A 481 -1.16 -4.98 1.32
C LEU A 481 -2.51 -4.38 1.75
N TRP A 482 -3.17 -3.67 0.84
CA TRP A 482 -4.48 -3.05 1.10
C TRP A 482 -5.69 -3.89 0.66
N ASN A 483 -5.45 -5.11 0.16
CA ASN A 483 -6.48 -6.07 -0.23
C ASN A 483 -6.54 -7.21 0.80
N GLY A 484 -6.21 -8.43 0.39
CA GLY A 484 -6.28 -9.61 1.23
C GLY A 484 -5.34 -9.63 2.45
N ALA A 485 -4.26 -8.84 2.46
CA ALA A 485 -3.42 -8.71 3.66
C ALA A 485 -4.12 -7.97 4.81
N MET A 486 -5.18 -7.20 4.51
CA MET A 486 -6.04 -6.52 5.47
C MET A 486 -7.49 -7.03 5.41
N ALA A 487 -7.72 -8.29 5.01
CA ALA A 487 -9.07 -8.85 4.81
C ALA A 487 -9.90 -8.87 6.10
N ASP A 488 -9.29 -9.23 7.22
CA ASP A 488 -9.97 -9.29 8.52
C ASP A 488 -9.86 -7.99 9.34
N TRP A 489 -9.61 -6.87 8.69
CA TRP A 489 -9.61 -5.57 9.34
C TRP A 489 -10.99 -4.93 9.30
N ASN A 490 -11.34 -4.18 10.35
CA ASN A 490 -12.46 -3.26 10.29
C ASN A 490 -12.16 -2.17 9.25
N THR A 491 -13.04 -1.98 8.28
CA THR A 491 -12.80 -1.13 7.11
C THR A 491 -13.90 -0.10 6.97
N ILE A 492 -13.53 1.17 6.85
CA ILE A 492 -14.43 2.29 6.57
C ILE A 492 -13.97 2.95 5.28
N PHE A 493 -14.87 3.14 4.31
CA PHE A 493 -14.58 3.90 3.09
C PHE A 493 -15.11 5.32 3.19
N VAL A 494 -14.27 6.29 2.80
CA VAL A 494 -14.61 7.71 2.75
C VAL A 494 -14.28 8.23 1.36
N GLU A 495 -15.24 8.89 0.71
CA GLU A 495 -14.98 9.56 -0.56
C GLU A 495 -14.00 10.72 -0.35
N VAL A 496 -12.97 10.78 -1.20
CA VAL A 496 -12.00 11.87 -1.27
C VAL A 496 -11.94 12.42 -2.71
N PRO A 497 -11.65 13.71 -2.91
CA PRO A 497 -11.61 14.31 -4.25
C PRO A 497 -10.53 13.67 -5.14
N LEU A 498 -10.81 13.56 -6.43
CA LEU A 498 -9.88 13.00 -7.41
C LEU A 498 -8.52 13.72 -7.41
N ILE A 499 -8.49 15.03 -7.11
CA ILE A 499 -7.26 15.83 -7.03
C ILE A 499 -6.27 15.34 -5.95
N THR A 500 -6.68 14.48 -5.01
CA THR A 500 -5.79 13.84 -4.02
C THR A 500 -5.02 12.65 -4.59
N PHE A 501 -5.32 12.25 -5.83
CA PHE A 501 -4.70 11.11 -6.51
C PHE A 501 -4.03 11.51 -7.81
N ASN A 502 -2.72 11.72 -7.76
CA ASN A 502 -1.90 12.13 -8.89
C ASN A 502 -0.62 11.28 -8.98
N PRO A 503 -0.74 9.97 -9.22
CA PRO A 503 0.43 9.10 -9.27
C PRO A 503 1.22 9.33 -10.56
N VAL A 504 2.53 9.25 -10.47
CA VAL A 504 3.43 9.27 -11.63
C VAL A 504 3.73 7.83 -12.05
N LYS A 505 3.03 7.33 -13.06
CA LYS A 505 3.20 5.97 -13.61
C LYS A 505 4.13 5.95 -14.82
N THR A 506 4.08 6.99 -15.63
CA THR A 506 4.97 7.25 -16.78
C THR A 506 5.70 8.57 -16.58
N VAL A 507 6.81 8.80 -17.28
CA VAL A 507 7.55 10.06 -17.16
C VAL A 507 6.72 11.25 -17.60
N ASN A 508 5.85 11.08 -18.59
CA ASN A 508 5.00 12.16 -19.11
C ASN A 508 3.86 12.53 -18.14
N ASP A 509 3.57 11.73 -17.12
CA ASP A 509 2.64 12.14 -16.07
C ASP A 509 3.12 13.40 -15.34
N LEU A 510 4.44 13.62 -15.29
CA LEU A 510 5.03 14.85 -14.74
C LEU A 510 4.71 16.11 -15.56
N LEU A 511 4.21 15.97 -16.79
CA LEU A 511 3.79 17.10 -17.64
C LEU A 511 2.33 17.50 -17.44
N ARG A 512 1.56 16.77 -16.63
CA ARG A 512 0.18 17.14 -16.29
C ARG A 512 0.17 18.39 -15.41
N ASP A 513 -0.87 19.20 -15.56
CA ASP A 513 -1.04 20.45 -14.81
C ASP A 513 -0.90 20.24 -13.29
N GLU A 514 -1.36 19.09 -12.78
CA GLU A 514 -1.25 18.72 -11.36
C GLU A 514 0.19 18.52 -10.87
N HIS A 515 1.17 18.38 -11.77
CA HIS A 515 2.60 18.23 -11.45
C HIS A 515 3.44 19.44 -11.86
N GLN A 516 2.84 20.43 -12.54
CA GLN A 516 3.53 21.65 -12.96
C GLN A 516 3.31 22.78 -11.94
N TYR A 517 4.35 23.56 -11.69
CA TYR A 517 4.33 24.67 -10.72
C TYR A 517 4.53 26.01 -11.44
#